data_7fae2228cc9f1b3b73f09225f135c180
#
_entry.id   7fae2228cc9f1b3b73f09225f135c180
#
_cell.length_a   1.000
_cell.length_b   1.000
_cell.length_c   1.000
_cell.angle_alpha   90.00
_cell.angle_beta   90.00
_cell.angle_gamma   90.00
#
_symmetry.space_group_name_H-M   'P 1'
#
loop_
_entity.id
_entity.type
_entity.pdbx_description
1 polymer ?
#
loop_
_entity_poly.entity_id
_entity_poly.type
_entity_poly.pdbx_seq_one_letter_code
_entity_poly.pdbx_strand_id
1 'polypeptide(L)'
;METLNESSLSRTKAYIDNYDCCTISAFRPTNKLKNKEQSGKLGVEIRKLCYTHFMVDGTWVNNFGTSNASENKELTYFVVNSNFDKDFVEKMKKLGEKFDQDAIMIYPKGKKPYLLGTSKRKDSWPGYGKIVQQNKVEFGKETQAMTRVNGRPYHASTNSYFNY
;
A
#
# COMPACT_ATOMS: atom_id res chain seq x y z
N MET A 1 1.71 -13.59 22.81
CA MET A 1 1.96 -13.88 21.38
C MET A 1 0.66 -14.00 20.59
N GLU A 2 -0.31 -14.60 21.20
CA GLU A 2 -1.64 -14.73 20.62
C GLU A 2 -2.30 -13.38 20.27
N THR A 3 -1.94 -12.33 20.99
CA THR A 3 -2.48 -10.99 20.75
C THR A 3 -1.77 -10.27 19.61
N LEU A 4 -0.73 -10.87 19.03
CA LEU A 4 0.05 -10.20 17.98
C LEU A 4 -0.79 -9.80 16.78
N ASN A 5 -1.73 -10.63 16.34
CA ASN A 5 -2.54 -10.32 15.18
C ASN A 5 -3.45 -9.12 15.42
N GLU A 6 -4.17 -9.10 16.54
CA GLU A 6 -4.98 -7.94 16.91
C GLU A 6 -4.11 -6.72 17.17
N SER A 7 -3.03 -6.93 17.91
CA SER A 7 -2.07 -5.88 18.21
C SER A 7 -1.49 -5.27 16.94
N SER A 8 -1.18 -6.09 15.93
CA SER A 8 -0.63 -5.61 14.66
C SER A 8 -1.62 -4.77 13.87
N LEU A 9 -2.89 -5.19 13.80
CA LEU A 9 -3.91 -4.41 13.12
C LEU A 9 -4.21 -3.12 13.87
N SER A 10 -4.33 -3.19 15.19
CA SER A 10 -4.53 -2.01 16.04
C SER A 10 -3.36 -1.05 15.95
N ARG A 11 -2.15 -1.59 15.89
CA ARG A 11 -0.94 -0.79 15.73
C ARG A 11 -0.92 -0.08 14.39
N THR A 12 -1.30 -0.78 13.32
CA THR A 12 -1.40 -0.19 11.99
C THR A 12 -2.39 0.97 11.99
N LYS A 13 -3.55 0.78 12.62
CA LYS A 13 -4.54 1.84 12.75
C LYS A 13 -3.99 3.03 13.54
N ALA A 14 -3.28 2.77 14.62
CA ALA A 14 -2.66 3.83 15.43
C ALA A 14 -1.61 4.60 14.63
N TYR A 15 -0.84 3.92 13.79
CA TYR A 15 0.11 4.61 12.90
C TYR A 15 -0.61 5.50 11.90
N ILE A 16 -1.68 4.99 11.28
CA ILE A 16 -2.46 5.77 10.32
C ILE A 16 -3.08 7.01 10.99
N ASP A 17 -3.55 6.86 12.22
CA ASP A 17 -4.18 7.95 12.96
C ASP A 17 -3.17 9.02 13.41
N ASN A 18 -1.92 8.65 13.63
CA ASN A 18 -0.94 9.53 14.27
C ASN A 18 0.24 9.97 13.40
N TYR A 19 0.42 9.37 12.24
CA TYR A 19 1.54 9.65 11.33
C TYR A 19 1.09 9.63 9.89
N ASP A 20 1.83 10.32 9.03
CA ASP A 20 1.70 10.07 7.60
C ASP A 20 2.26 8.68 7.32
N CYS A 21 1.54 7.90 6.53
CA CYS A 21 1.94 6.54 6.19
C CYS A 21 1.82 6.29 4.70
N CYS A 22 2.45 5.22 4.23
CA CYS A 22 2.44 4.84 2.82
C CYS A 22 2.46 3.32 2.72
N THR A 23 1.77 2.76 1.73
CA THR A 23 1.98 1.39 1.31
C THR A 23 2.61 1.39 -0.07
N ILE A 24 3.68 0.62 -0.23
CA ILE A 24 4.47 0.56 -1.45
C ILE A 24 4.95 -0.86 -1.69
N SER A 25 4.91 -1.30 -2.95
CA SER A 25 5.38 -2.61 -3.38
C SER A 25 6.42 -2.43 -4.48
N ALA A 26 7.17 -3.49 -4.75
CA ALA A 26 8.04 -3.57 -5.92
C ALA A 26 7.58 -4.67 -6.88
N PHE A 27 6.44 -5.29 -6.61
CA PHE A 27 5.91 -6.37 -7.45
C PHE A 27 5.31 -5.82 -8.74
N ARG A 28 5.56 -6.54 -9.83
CA ARG A 28 4.99 -6.25 -11.14
C ARG A 28 4.39 -7.53 -11.71
N PRO A 29 3.18 -7.49 -12.29
CA PRO A 29 2.56 -8.69 -12.88
C PRO A 29 3.39 -9.32 -13.97
N THR A 30 4.14 -8.51 -14.71
CA THR A 30 4.96 -8.95 -15.85
C THR A 30 6.35 -9.41 -15.44
N ASN A 31 6.70 -9.37 -14.18
CA ASN A 31 8.07 -9.59 -13.72
C ASN A 31 8.14 -10.55 -12.54
N LYS A 32 7.37 -11.63 -12.61
CA LYS A 32 7.18 -12.55 -11.47
C LYS A 32 8.48 -13.12 -10.92
N LEU A 33 9.43 -13.47 -11.80
CA LEU A 33 10.70 -14.08 -11.39
C LEU A 33 11.59 -13.12 -10.60
N LYS A 34 11.43 -11.82 -10.80
CA LYS A 34 12.27 -10.81 -10.17
C LYS A 34 11.58 -10.10 -9.00
N ASN A 35 10.32 -10.41 -8.74
CA ASN A 35 9.55 -9.69 -7.73
C ASN A 35 10.17 -9.76 -6.34
N LYS A 36 10.63 -10.95 -5.91
CA LYS A 36 11.26 -11.09 -4.59
C LYS A 36 12.55 -10.31 -4.49
N GLU A 37 13.35 -10.34 -5.55
CA GLU A 37 14.61 -9.58 -5.60
C GLU A 37 14.34 -8.09 -5.53
N GLN A 38 13.39 -7.59 -6.30
CA GLN A 38 13.02 -6.18 -6.29
C GLN A 38 12.43 -5.75 -4.96
N SER A 39 11.63 -6.60 -4.34
CA SER A 39 11.09 -6.33 -3.00
C SER A 39 12.21 -6.20 -1.97
N GLY A 40 13.21 -7.06 -2.03
CA GLY A 40 14.39 -6.96 -1.18
C GLY A 40 15.14 -5.64 -1.37
N LYS A 41 15.32 -5.23 -2.61
CA LYS A 41 15.97 -3.95 -2.93
C LYS A 41 15.18 -2.76 -2.41
N LEU A 42 13.87 -2.80 -2.55
CA LEU A 42 12.99 -1.76 -2.01
C LEU A 42 13.14 -1.68 -0.49
N GLY A 43 13.17 -2.81 0.19
CA GLY A 43 13.38 -2.85 1.64
C GLY A 43 14.67 -2.20 2.07
N VAL A 44 15.76 -2.41 1.32
CA VAL A 44 17.03 -1.76 1.58
C VAL A 44 16.91 -0.24 1.46
N GLU A 45 16.24 0.24 0.42
CA GLU A 45 16.05 1.68 0.22
C GLU A 45 15.20 2.30 1.33
N ILE A 46 14.15 1.61 1.76
CA ILE A 46 13.31 2.10 2.87
C ILE A 46 14.12 2.17 4.16
N ARG A 47 14.94 1.16 4.45
CA ARG A 47 15.80 1.17 5.65
C ARG A 47 16.78 2.34 5.65
N LYS A 48 17.32 2.69 4.50
CA LYS A 48 18.22 3.84 4.38
C LYS A 48 17.56 5.17 4.75
N LEU A 49 16.24 5.25 4.59
CA LEU A 49 15.48 6.45 4.94
C LEU A 49 15.14 6.53 6.42
N CYS A 50 15.41 5.46 7.18
CA CYS A 50 15.21 5.39 8.64
C CYS A 50 13.76 5.57 9.08
N TYR A 51 12.80 5.22 8.25
CA TYR A 51 11.39 5.20 8.64
C TYR A 51 11.04 3.86 9.29
N THR A 52 10.10 3.89 10.21
CA THR A 52 9.49 2.66 10.73
C THR A 52 8.76 1.98 9.59
N HIS A 53 8.97 0.68 9.42
CA HIS A 53 8.32 -0.05 8.36
C HIS A 53 8.16 -1.52 8.71
N PHE A 54 7.19 -2.16 8.09
CA PHE A 54 6.97 -3.61 8.23
C PHE A 54 6.28 -4.11 6.98
N MET A 55 6.35 -5.41 6.77
CA MET A 55 5.73 -6.03 5.59
C MET A 55 4.29 -6.39 5.86
N VAL A 56 3.48 -6.21 4.84
CA VAL A 56 2.07 -6.60 4.83
C VAL A 56 1.77 -7.32 3.52
N ASP A 57 0.65 -8.02 3.46
CA ASP A 57 0.21 -8.67 2.25
C ASP A 57 -0.76 -7.76 1.48
N GLY A 58 -0.33 -7.27 0.34
CA GLY A 58 -1.22 -6.65 -0.61
C GLY A 58 -1.99 -7.75 -1.33
N THR A 59 -3.30 -7.62 -1.39
CA THR A 59 -4.15 -8.67 -1.95
C THR A 59 -5.11 -8.09 -2.97
N TRP A 60 -5.18 -8.75 -4.11
CA TRP A 60 -6.20 -8.52 -5.13
C TRP A 60 -6.97 -9.81 -5.32
N VAL A 61 -8.30 -9.74 -5.27
CA VAL A 61 -9.15 -10.92 -5.45
C VAL A 61 -9.78 -10.88 -6.83
N ASN A 62 -9.42 -11.83 -7.67
CA ASN A 62 -10.07 -12.02 -8.96
C ASN A 62 -11.44 -12.66 -8.75
N ASN A 63 -12.42 -12.24 -9.53
CA ASN A 63 -13.80 -12.78 -9.45
C ASN A 63 -14.39 -12.65 -8.05
N PHE A 64 -14.15 -11.50 -7.40
CA PHE A 64 -14.61 -11.23 -6.04
C PHE A 64 -16.13 -11.45 -5.92
N GLY A 65 -16.51 -12.14 -4.86
CA GLY A 65 -17.93 -12.44 -4.59
C GLY A 65 -18.48 -13.66 -5.30
N THR A 66 -17.66 -14.41 -6.01
CA THR A 66 -18.06 -15.63 -6.71
C THR A 66 -17.35 -16.85 -6.14
N SER A 67 -17.84 -18.04 -6.52
CA SER A 67 -17.20 -19.30 -6.13
C SER A 67 -15.83 -19.51 -6.77
N ASN A 68 -15.54 -18.77 -7.83
CA ASN A 68 -14.26 -18.83 -8.56
C ASN A 68 -13.27 -17.76 -8.09
N ALA A 69 -13.52 -17.13 -6.96
CA ALA A 69 -12.64 -16.10 -6.43
C ALA A 69 -11.26 -16.66 -6.11
N SER A 70 -10.22 -15.93 -6.50
CA SER A 70 -8.84 -16.29 -6.20
C SER A 70 -8.06 -15.06 -5.83
N GLU A 71 -7.20 -15.18 -4.81
CA GLU A 71 -6.38 -14.07 -4.33
C GLU A 71 -5.02 -14.05 -5.03
N ASN A 72 -4.63 -12.87 -5.47
CA ASN A 72 -3.26 -12.60 -5.90
C ASN A 72 -2.58 -11.76 -4.83
N LYS A 73 -1.50 -12.27 -4.27
CA LYS A 73 -0.78 -11.61 -3.18
C LYS A 73 0.50 -10.99 -3.69
N GLU A 74 0.83 -9.84 -3.13
CA GLU A 74 2.12 -9.23 -3.38
C GLU A 74 2.70 -8.71 -2.07
N LEU A 75 4.02 -8.82 -1.94
CA LEU A 75 4.71 -8.28 -0.77
C LEU A 75 4.69 -6.76 -0.83
N THR A 76 4.17 -6.16 0.23
CA THR A 76 3.98 -4.73 0.33
C THR A 76 4.62 -4.24 1.61
N TYR A 77 5.25 -3.07 1.57
CA TYR A 77 5.76 -2.43 2.76
C TYR A 77 4.78 -1.38 3.24
N PHE A 78 4.49 -1.41 4.53
CA PHE A 78 3.80 -0.34 5.24
C PHE A 78 4.87 0.54 5.87
N VAL A 79 4.92 1.80 5.46
CA VAL A 79 5.98 2.73 5.86
C VAL A 79 5.34 3.87 6.65
N VAL A 80 5.93 4.15 7.81
CA VAL A 80 5.44 5.18 8.74
C VAL A 80 6.44 6.32 8.77
N ASN A 81 5.96 7.54 8.58
CA ASN A 81 6.81 8.73 8.70
C ASN A 81 7.12 9.01 10.17
N SER A 82 7.87 8.12 10.79
CA SER A 82 8.20 8.19 12.22
C SER A 82 9.13 9.35 12.58
N ASN A 83 9.78 9.95 11.60
CA ASN A 83 10.70 11.07 11.79
C ASN A 83 10.04 12.42 11.51
N PHE A 84 8.75 12.44 11.18
CA PHE A 84 8.01 13.66 10.82
C PHE A 84 8.72 14.44 9.72
N ASP A 85 9.24 13.71 8.72
CA ASP A 85 9.93 14.28 7.58
C ASP A 85 8.90 14.94 6.66
N LYS A 86 9.07 16.23 6.41
CA LYS A 86 8.16 16.97 5.52
C LYS A 86 8.23 16.50 4.07
N ASP A 87 9.32 15.83 3.69
CA ASP A 87 9.53 15.34 2.33
C ASP A 87 9.14 13.87 2.18
N PHE A 88 8.44 13.31 3.15
CA PHE A 88 8.08 11.89 3.17
C PHE A 88 7.37 11.45 1.90
N VAL A 89 6.30 12.16 1.53
CA VAL A 89 5.50 11.79 0.35
C VAL A 89 6.35 11.85 -0.93
N GLU A 90 7.18 12.87 -1.06
CA GLU A 90 8.04 13.01 -2.23
C GLU A 90 9.07 11.89 -2.30
N LYS A 91 9.63 11.48 -1.16
CA LYS A 91 10.57 10.35 -1.10
C LYS A 91 9.89 9.04 -1.46
N MET A 92 8.65 8.81 -0.97
CA MET A 92 7.90 7.62 -1.33
C MET A 92 7.53 7.59 -2.80
N LYS A 93 7.16 8.74 -3.37
CA LYS A 93 6.87 8.88 -4.79
C LYS A 93 8.08 8.49 -5.64
N LYS A 94 9.26 8.95 -5.26
CA LYS A 94 10.51 8.60 -5.96
C LYS A 94 10.79 7.09 -5.90
N LEU A 95 10.53 6.46 -4.76
CA LEU A 95 10.67 5.01 -4.65
C LEU A 95 9.66 4.29 -5.54
N GLY A 96 8.43 4.74 -5.57
CA GLY A 96 7.42 4.17 -6.47
C GLY A 96 7.85 4.24 -7.93
N GLU A 97 8.40 5.36 -8.33
CA GLU A 97 8.91 5.53 -9.69
C GLU A 97 10.11 4.59 -9.93
N LYS A 98 11.05 4.55 -9.01
CA LYS A 98 12.25 3.72 -9.12
C LYS A 98 11.91 2.24 -9.27
N PHE A 99 10.90 1.77 -8.57
CA PHE A 99 10.50 0.37 -8.59
C PHE A 99 9.33 0.10 -9.53
N ASP A 100 9.09 1.02 -10.45
CA ASP A 100 8.16 0.86 -11.56
C ASP A 100 6.72 0.55 -11.13
N GLN A 101 6.27 1.21 -10.08
CA GLN A 101 4.91 1.09 -9.59
C GLN A 101 4.00 2.08 -10.29
N ASP A 102 2.78 1.65 -10.61
CA ASP A 102 1.79 2.57 -11.18
C ASP A 102 1.39 3.63 -10.18
N ALA A 103 1.20 3.23 -8.92
CA ALA A 103 0.80 4.13 -7.84
C ALA A 103 1.22 3.57 -6.49
N ILE A 104 1.23 4.45 -5.51
CA ILE A 104 1.39 4.12 -4.09
C ILE A 104 0.19 4.68 -3.33
N MET A 105 -0.12 4.09 -2.18
CA MET A 105 -1.18 4.60 -1.34
C MET A 105 -0.58 5.46 -0.23
N ILE A 106 -1.08 6.68 -0.09
CA ILE A 106 -0.68 7.60 0.97
C ILE A 106 -1.81 7.72 1.98
N TYR A 107 -1.46 7.65 3.26
CA TYR A 107 -2.37 7.83 4.39
C TYR A 107 -1.92 9.06 5.15
N PRO A 108 -2.37 10.27 4.77
CA PRO A 108 -1.97 11.48 5.49
C PRO A 108 -2.65 11.51 6.86
N LYS A 109 -1.90 11.91 7.87
CA LYS A 109 -2.41 12.01 9.22
C LYS A 109 -3.64 12.92 9.27
N GLY A 110 -4.73 12.39 9.81
CA GLY A 110 -5.96 13.15 10.01
C GLY A 110 -6.70 13.54 8.74
N LYS A 111 -6.31 12.98 7.60
CA LYS A 111 -6.93 13.27 6.30
C LYS A 111 -7.30 11.98 5.59
N LYS A 112 -8.10 12.11 4.54
CA LYS A 112 -8.49 10.95 3.73
C LYS A 112 -7.30 10.40 2.96
N PRO A 113 -7.17 9.08 2.82
CA PRO A 113 -6.09 8.49 2.04
C PRO A 113 -6.27 8.75 0.55
N TYR A 114 -5.19 8.65 -0.20
CA TYR A 114 -5.24 8.81 -1.65
C TYR A 114 -4.21 7.93 -2.35
N LEU A 115 -4.52 7.53 -3.58
CA LEU A 115 -3.55 6.93 -4.48
C LEU A 115 -2.75 8.05 -5.14
N LEU A 116 -1.44 7.87 -5.20
CA LEU A 116 -0.54 8.81 -5.87
C LEU A 116 0.14 8.09 -7.03
N GLY A 117 -0.05 8.57 -8.23
CA GLY A 117 0.56 8.01 -9.43
C GLY A 117 2.08 8.22 -9.44
N THR A 118 2.83 7.15 -9.68
CA THR A 118 4.29 7.19 -9.65
C THR A 118 4.93 6.76 -10.98
N SER A 119 4.13 6.33 -11.96
CA SER A 119 4.65 5.87 -13.24
C SER A 119 4.45 6.92 -14.33
N LYS A 120 5.51 7.12 -15.11
CA LYS A 120 5.48 7.95 -16.30
C LYS A 120 5.14 7.16 -17.57
N ARG A 121 4.86 5.85 -17.45
CA ARG A 121 4.45 5.04 -18.57
C ARG A 121 3.14 5.56 -19.15
N LYS A 122 3.01 5.53 -20.47
CA LYS A 122 1.89 6.11 -21.18
C LYS A 122 0.53 5.57 -20.71
N ASP A 123 0.45 4.28 -20.46
CA ASP A 123 -0.81 3.62 -20.12
C ASP A 123 -0.98 3.38 -18.61
N SER A 124 -0.14 4.00 -17.80
CA SER A 124 -0.25 3.83 -16.34
C SER A 124 -1.42 4.64 -15.79
N TRP A 125 -2.06 4.10 -14.77
CA TRP A 125 -3.15 4.77 -14.07
C TRP A 125 -2.76 4.89 -12.60
N PRO A 126 -3.03 6.03 -11.96
CA PRO A 126 -3.72 7.24 -12.43
C PRO A 126 -2.88 8.18 -13.28
N GLY A 127 -1.62 7.91 -13.44
CA GLY A 127 -0.66 8.75 -14.13
C GLY A 127 0.24 9.52 -13.16
N TYR A 128 1.44 9.82 -13.61
CA TYR A 128 2.48 10.41 -12.77
C TYR A 128 2.02 11.70 -12.09
N GLY A 129 2.14 11.74 -10.78
CA GLY A 129 1.79 12.89 -9.98
C GLY A 129 0.31 13.09 -9.75
N LYS A 130 -0.55 12.29 -10.38
CA LYS A 130 -2.00 12.43 -10.21
C LYS A 130 -2.47 11.74 -8.95
N ILE A 131 -3.53 12.28 -8.36
CA ILE A 131 -4.08 11.81 -7.09
C ILE A 131 -5.49 11.30 -7.31
N VAL A 132 -5.78 10.13 -6.73
CA VAL A 132 -7.14 9.58 -6.69
C VAL A 132 -7.57 9.50 -5.23
N GLN A 133 -8.44 10.41 -4.83
CA GLN A 133 -8.88 10.54 -3.44
C GLN A 133 -9.71 9.33 -3.03
N GLN A 134 -9.45 8.78 -1.86
CA GLN A 134 -10.22 7.72 -1.23
C GLN A 134 -11.11 8.32 -0.14
N ASN A 135 -12.03 7.51 0.41
CA ASN A 135 -12.91 8.01 1.47
C ASN A 135 -12.31 7.83 2.85
N LYS A 136 -12.04 6.58 3.23
CA LYS A 136 -11.53 6.26 4.57
C LYS A 136 -10.88 4.89 4.55
N VAL A 137 -10.15 4.57 5.61
CA VAL A 137 -9.62 3.23 5.82
C VAL A 137 -10.67 2.43 6.60
N GLU A 138 -11.02 1.27 6.10
CA GLU A 138 -11.94 0.33 6.76
C GLU A 138 -11.17 -0.93 7.16
N PHE A 139 -11.39 -1.39 8.38
CA PHE A 139 -10.70 -2.53 8.95
C PHE A 139 -11.66 -3.72 9.10
N GLY A 140 -11.10 -4.93 8.92
CA GLY A 140 -11.87 -6.15 9.14
C GLY A 140 -12.81 -6.53 8.00
N LYS A 141 -12.73 -5.87 6.88
CA LYS A 141 -13.65 -6.06 5.76
C LYS A 141 -12.89 -6.52 4.52
N GLU A 142 -13.32 -7.60 3.91
CA GLU A 142 -12.71 -8.09 2.66
C GLU A 142 -13.31 -7.41 1.45
N THR A 143 -12.46 -7.04 0.50
CA THR A 143 -12.85 -6.40 -0.75
C THR A 143 -11.98 -6.94 -1.88
N GLN A 144 -12.24 -6.48 -3.11
CA GLN A 144 -11.48 -6.91 -4.27
C GLN A 144 -9.99 -6.52 -4.16
N ALA A 145 -9.71 -5.34 -3.61
CA ALA A 145 -8.33 -4.90 -3.35
C ALA A 145 -8.19 -4.52 -1.88
N MET A 146 -7.29 -5.17 -1.19
CA MET A 146 -7.13 -4.98 0.26
C MET A 146 -5.70 -5.25 0.69
N THR A 147 -5.39 -4.82 1.91
CA THR A 147 -4.14 -5.14 2.59
C THR A 147 -4.46 -5.99 3.81
N ARG A 148 -3.66 -7.02 4.03
CA ARG A 148 -3.81 -7.86 5.23
C ARG A 148 -2.60 -7.71 6.13
N VAL A 149 -2.89 -7.53 7.41
CA VAL A 149 -1.88 -7.53 8.46
C VAL A 149 -2.10 -8.78 9.28
N ASN A 150 -1.19 -9.74 9.19
CA ASN A 150 -1.32 -11.05 9.82
C ASN A 150 -2.67 -11.72 9.51
N GLY A 151 -3.09 -11.66 8.24
CA GLY A 151 -4.34 -12.25 7.78
C GLY A 151 -5.58 -11.41 7.99
N ARG A 152 -5.51 -10.28 8.69
CA ARG A 152 -6.64 -9.39 8.94
C ARG A 152 -6.70 -8.30 7.88
N PRO A 153 -7.80 -8.17 7.14
CA PRO A 153 -7.87 -7.24 6.02
C PRO A 153 -8.19 -5.81 6.44
N TYR A 154 -7.72 -4.86 5.67
CA TYR A 154 -8.22 -3.50 5.67
C TYR A 154 -8.07 -2.93 4.26
N HIS A 155 -8.79 -1.88 3.98
CA HIS A 155 -8.71 -1.20 2.69
C HIS A 155 -9.11 0.27 2.84
N ALA A 156 -8.70 1.08 1.87
CA ALA A 156 -9.19 2.45 1.73
C ALA A 156 -10.45 2.39 0.89
N SER A 157 -11.57 2.87 1.42
CA SER A 157 -12.81 2.87 0.66
C SER A 157 -12.76 3.96 -0.41
N THR A 158 -13.43 3.71 -1.53
CA THR A 158 -13.32 4.54 -2.70
C THR A 158 -14.64 5.21 -3.04
N ASN A 159 -14.57 6.20 -3.91
CA ASN A 159 -15.73 6.83 -4.51
C ASN A 159 -16.29 5.97 -5.63
N SER A 160 -17.40 6.40 -6.20
CA SER A 160 -18.18 5.64 -7.17
C SER A 160 -17.42 5.16 -8.40
N TYR A 161 -16.32 5.80 -8.78
CA TYR A 161 -15.60 5.37 -9.97
C TYR A 161 -14.84 4.04 -9.80
N PHE A 162 -14.79 3.51 -8.60
CA PHE A 162 -14.31 2.14 -8.37
C PHE A 162 -15.45 1.12 -8.30
N ASN A 163 -16.66 1.56 -8.49
CA ASN A 163 -17.81 0.68 -8.56
C ASN A 163 -17.95 0.19 -10.00
N TYR A 164 -17.22 -0.85 -10.30
CA TYR A 164 -17.34 -1.50 -11.60
C TYR A 164 -17.61 -2.98 -11.46
#